data_396f4fd12014e6905464b02f429840e2
#
_entry.id   396f4fd12014e6905464b02f429840e2
#
_cell.length_a   1.000
_cell.length_b   1.000
_cell.length_c   1.000
_cell.angle_alpha   90.00
_cell.angle_beta   90.00
_cell.angle_gamma   90.00
#
_symmetry.space_group_name_H-M   'P 1'
#
loop_
_entity.id
_entity.type
_entity.pdbx_description
1 polymer ?
#
loop_
_entity_poly.entity_id
_entity_poly.type
_entity_poly.pdbx_seq_one_letter_code
_entity_poly.pdbx_strand_id
1 'polypeptide(L)'
;MHAMDIMRMESGFVHWGHDISPEENQFEAGLSFAISFKKNINFIGRDTLEKIKDKKVEKSLKILTLENSKPGEPLLLHDEPIYHNNKIVGRTTSGCFSFNFNKNISYGYINSGMTSDQIDNSNFEIEVEKKKYRATVLKKPLNSKNIFTL
;
A
#
# COMPACT_ATOMS: atom_id res chain seq x y z
N MET A 1 8.52 18.72 -4.48
CA MET A 1 7.50 17.66 -4.52
C MET A 1 7.60 16.67 -3.35
N HIS A 2 8.78 16.36 -2.80
CA HIS A 2 8.94 15.41 -1.68
C HIS A 2 8.03 15.65 -0.45
N ALA A 3 7.83 16.90 -0.02
CA ALA A 3 6.96 17.19 1.12
C ALA A 3 5.51 16.72 0.90
N MET A 4 4.98 16.92 -0.30
CA MET A 4 3.63 16.46 -0.66
C MET A 4 3.54 14.92 -0.68
N ASP A 5 4.58 14.25 -1.19
CA ASP A 5 4.64 12.79 -1.19
C ASP A 5 4.68 12.24 0.23
N ILE A 6 5.47 12.84 1.12
CA ILE A 6 5.51 12.44 2.54
C ILE A 6 4.13 12.60 3.18
N MET A 7 3.50 13.76 3.02
CA MET A 7 2.19 14.06 3.64
C MET A 7 1.08 13.12 3.14
N ARG A 8 1.03 12.82 1.83
CA ARG A 8 0.03 11.91 1.28
C ARG A 8 0.23 10.48 1.79
N MET A 9 1.48 10.01 1.83
CA MET A 9 1.80 8.66 2.27
C MET A 9 1.54 8.48 3.77
N GLU A 10 1.85 9.47 4.59
CA GLU A 10 1.50 9.47 6.02
C GLU A 10 -0.02 9.37 6.23
N SER A 11 -0.79 9.97 5.34
CA SER A 11 -2.26 10.04 5.42
C SER A 11 -2.99 8.93 4.66
N GLY A 12 -2.27 8.07 3.95
CA GLY A 12 -2.86 6.94 3.24
C GLY A 12 -3.40 7.26 1.86
N PHE A 13 -3.05 8.41 1.28
CA PHE A 13 -3.49 8.76 -0.08
C PHE A 13 -2.58 8.16 -1.13
N VAL A 14 -3.20 7.59 -2.15
CA VAL A 14 -2.54 6.99 -3.31
C VAL A 14 -2.37 8.00 -4.44
N HIS A 15 -1.35 7.82 -5.26
CA HIS A 15 -1.04 8.68 -6.39
C HIS A 15 -1.40 7.97 -7.69
N TRP A 16 -2.26 8.61 -8.49
CA TRP A 16 -2.59 8.12 -9.82
C TRP A 16 -1.37 8.14 -10.74
N GLY A 17 -1.14 7.04 -11.44
CA GLY A 17 0.00 6.84 -12.32
C GLY A 17 1.25 6.27 -11.64
N HIS A 18 1.27 6.22 -10.30
CA HIS A 18 2.33 5.57 -9.51
C HIS A 18 1.81 4.40 -8.70
N ASP A 19 0.90 4.67 -7.76
CA ASP A 19 0.36 3.62 -6.87
C ASP A 19 -0.85 2.92 -7.47
N ILE A 20 -1.63 3.61 -8.28
CA ILE A 20 -2.80 3.09 -8.96
C ILE A 20 -2.83 3.54 -10.42
N SER A 21 -3.35 2.68 -11.28
CA SER A 21 -3.48 2.89 -12.72
C SER A 21 -4.78 2.26 -13.24
N PRO A 22 -5.08 2.33 -14.55
CA PRO A 22 -6.21 1.60 -15.12
C PRO A 22 -6.11 0.07 -15.01
N GLU A 23 -4.93 -0.47 -14.64
CA GLU A 23 -4.68 -1.91 -14.52
C GLU A 23 -5.14 -2.48 -13.18
N GLU A 24 -5.33 -1.63 -12.16
CA GLU A 24 -5.78 -2.03 -10.85
C GLU A 24 -7.26 -1.77 -10.65
N ASN A 25 -7.96 -2.75 -10.10
CA ASN A 25 -9.31 -2.53 -9.63
C ASN A 25 -9.34 -1.98 -8.19
N GLN A 26 -10.49 -1.47 -7.76
CA GLN A 26 -10.66 -0.80 -6.47
C GLN A 26 -10.40 -1.73 -5.27
N PHE A 27 -10.59 -3.04 -5.43
CA PHE A 27 -10.33 -4.02 -4.36
C PHE A 27 -8.83 -4.27 -4.21
N GLU A 28 -8.10 -4.35 -5.34
CA GLU A 28 -6.64 -4.46 -5.35
C GLU A 28 -5.98 -3.21 -4.78
N ALA A 29 -6.51 -2.04 -5.13
CA ALA A 29 -6.00 -0.75 -4.68
C ALA A 29 -6.36 -0.41 -3.22
N GLY A 30 -7.14 -1.26 -2.53
CA GLY A 30 -7.59 -0.99 -1.16
C GLY A 30 -8.63 0.12 -1.03
N LEU A 31 -9.32 0.48 -2.13
CA LEU A 31 -10.28 1.58 -2.20
C LEU A 31 -11.74 1.08 -2.12
N SER A 32 -11.97 -0.13 -1.66
CA SER A 32 -13.32 -0.72 -1.56
C SER A 32 -14.27 0.10 -0.67
N PHE A 33 -13.76 0.82 0.32
CA PHE A 33 -14.53 1.69 1.19
C PHE A 33 -15.22 2.84 0.46
N ALA A 34 -14.70 3.26 -0.71
CA ALA A 34 -15.26 4.32 -1.52
C ALA A 34 -16.46 3.85 -2.39
N ILE A 35 -16.70 2.51 -2.45
CA ILE A 35 -17.76 1.93 -3.24
C ILE A 35 -18.99 1.69 -2.36
N SER A 36 -20.13 2.28 -2.69
CA SER A 36 -21.37 2.06 -1.95
C SER A 36 -22.34 1.16 -2.73
N PHE A 37 -22.33 -0.13 -2.40
CA PHE A 37 -23.31 -1.08 -2.90
C PHE A 37 -24.69 -1.01 -2.18
N LYS A 38 -24.72 -0.43 -0.97
CA LYS A 38 -25.94 -0.33 -0.15
C LYS A 38 -26.91 0.73 -0.65
N LYS A 39 -26.44 1.74 -1.36
CA LYS A 39 -27.30 2.78 -1.90
C LYS A 39 -28.00 2.26 -3.16
N ASN A 40 -29.31 2.50 -3.26
CA ASN A 40 -30.10 2.15 -4.45
C ASN A 40 -29.90 3.19 -5.58
N ILE A 41 -28.63 3.52 -5.86
CA ILE A 41 -28.24 4.44 -6.92
C ILE A 41 -27.31 3.65 -7.84
N ASN A 42 -27.69 3.63 -9.12
CA ASN A 42 -26.84 3.01 -10.12
C ASN A 42 -25.69 3.95 -10.51
N PHE A 43 -24.52 3.37 -10.80
CA PHE A 43 -23.34 4.09 -11.29
C PHE A 43 -22.62 3.23 -12.34
N ILE A 44 -21.85 3.86 -13.21
CA ILE A 44 -21.12 3.18 -14.28
C ILE A 44 -20.13 2.18 -13.66
N GLY A 45 -20.19 0.92 -14.11
CA GLY A 45 -19.33 -0.16 -13.63
C GLY A 45 -19.84 -0.93 -12.40
N ARG A 46 -21.00 -0.57 -11.82
CA ARG A 46 -21.56 -1.25 -10.65
C ARG A 46 -21.69 -2.76 -10.86
N ASP A 47 -22.32 -3.20 -11.96
CA ASP A 47 -22.54 -4.62 -12.25
C ASP A 47 -21.23 -5.40 -12.36
N THR A 48 -20.20 -4.77 -12.91
CA THR A 48 -18.86 -5.37 -12.99
C THR A 48 -18.23 -5.51 -11.63
N LEU A 49 -18.31 -4.47 -10.79
CA LEU A 49 -17.76 -4.50 -9.43
C LEU A 49 -18.51 -5.51 -8.55
N GLU A 50 -19.83 -5.65 -8.69
CA GLU A 50 -20.61 -6.66 -7.97
C GLU A 50 -20.19 -8.09 -8.33
N LYS A 51 -19.80 -8.36 -9.57
CA LYS A 51 -19.30 -9.67 -10.02
C LYS A 51 -17.93 -10.04 -9.49
N ILE A 52 -17.11 -9.05 -9.15
CA ILE A 52 -15.72 -9.27 -8.71
C ILE A 52 -15.51 -9.06 -7.22
N LYS A 53 -16.45 -8.43 -6.49
CA LYS A 53 -16.31 -8.11 -5.05
C LYS A 53 -16.00 -9.31 -4.16
N ASP A 54 -16.57 -10.48 -4.51
CA ASP A 54 -16.40 -11.71 -3.73
C ASP A 54 -15.29 -12.63 -4.29
N LYS A 55 -14.62 -12.18 -5.38
CA LYS A 55 -13.49 -12.93 -5.93
C LYS A 55 -12.23 -12.68 -5.11
N LYS A 56 -11.37 -13.68 -5.09
CA LYS A 56 -10.05 -13.52 -4.50
C LYS A 56 -9.27 -12.45 -5.27
N VAL A 57 -8.76 -11.49 -4.54
CA VAL A 57 -7.88 -10.44 -5.09
C VAL A 57 -6.51 -11.07 -5.36
N GLU A 58 -5.96 -10.88 -6.56
CA GLU A 58 -4.67 -11.46 -6.94
C GLU A 58 -3.50 -10.70 -6.30
N LYS A 59 -3.60 -9.37 -6.25
CA LYS A 59 -2.62 -8.46 -5.65
C LYS A 59 -3.31 -7.46 -4.74
N SER A 60 -2.64 -7.00 -3.69
CA SER A 60 -3.17 -6.00 -2.77
C SER A 60 -2.16 -4.91 -2.53
N LEU A 61 -2.57 -3.65 -2.69
CA LEU A 61 -1.78 -2.50 -2.29
C LEU A 61 -1.73 -2.43 -0.77
N LYS A 62 -0.52 -2.35 -0.23
CA LYS A 62 -0.26 -2.27 1.21
C LYS A 62 0.66 -1.12 1.53
N ILE A 63 0.50 -0.59 2.74
CA ILE A 63 1.44 0.36 3.33
C ILE A 63 2.42 -0.44 4.17
N LEU A 64 3.71 -0.26 3.93
CA LEU A 64 4.77 -0.92 4.66
C LEU A 64 5.64 0.11 5.37
N THR A 65 6.18 -0.26 6.53
CA THR A 65 7.23 0.52 7.20
C THR A 65 8.45 -0.36 7.38
N LEU A 66 9.64 0.24 7.23
CA LEU A 66 10.89 -0.45 7.48
C LEU A 66 11.29 -0.31 8.94
N GLU A 67 11.86 -1.39 9.48
CA GLU A 67 12.52 -1.37 10.78
C GLU A 67 13.87 -0.65 10.70
N ASN A 68 14.30 -0.04 11.80
CA ASN A 68 15.61 0.62 11.94
C ASN A 68 15.92 1.67 10.85
N SER A 69 14.89 2.42 10.44
CA SER A 69 15.01 3.46 9.42
C SER A 69 15.72 4.70 9.95
N LYS A 70 16.52 5.32 9.10
CA LYS A 70 17.09 6.66 9.29
C LYS A 70 16.79 7.52 8.07
N PRO A 71 16.83 8.85 8.17
CA PRO A 71 16.68 9.73 7.02
C PRO A 71 17.68 9.37 5.93
N GLY A 72 17.19 9.00 4.73
CA GLY A 72 18.03 8.63 3.60
C GLY A 72 18.68 7.24 3.66
N GLU A 73 18.42 6.45 4.72
CA GLU A 73 18.97 5.09 4.88
C GLU A 73 17.90 4.10 5.35
N PRO A 74 17.41 3.20 4.45
CA PRO A 74 17.60 3.22 2.99
C PRO A 74 16.79 4.32 2.32
N LEU A 75 17.24 4.74 1.13
CA LEU A 75 16.45 5.63 0.28
C LEU A 75 15.46 4.80 -0.53
N LEU A 76 14.21 4.79 -0.09
CA LEU A 76 13.11 4.19 -0.83
C LEU A 76 12.61 5.14 -1.90
N LEU A 77 12.45 4.63 -3.11
CA LEU A 77 11.91 5.37 -4.25
C LEU A 77 10.65 4.67 -4.78
N HIS A 78 10.84 3.67 -5.64
CA HIS A 78 9.80 2.83 -6.24
C HIS A 78 10.46 1.61 -6.92
N ASP A 79 9.66 0.60 -7.22
CA ASP A 79 10.07 -0.64 -7.88
C ASP A 79 11.08 -1.51 -7.11
N GLU A 80 11.31 -1.23 -5.83
CA GLU A 80 12.09 -2.12 -4.98
C GLU A 80 11.33 -3.44 -4.79
N PRO A 81 12.01 -4.60 -4.92
CA PRO A 81 11.36 -5.90 -4.75
C PRO A 81 10.99 -6.17 -3.30
N ILE A 82 9.78 -6.67 -3.10
CA ILE A 82 9.26 -7.10 -1.81
C ILE A 82 9.39 -8.62 -1.72
N TYR A 83 10.02 -9.10 -0.67
CA TYR A 83 10.24 -10.52 -0.39
C TYR A 83 9.37 -11.01 0.77
N HIS A 84 8.90 -12.24 0.63
CA HIS A 84 8.36 -13.05 1.72
C HIS A 84 8.94 -14.45 1.63
N ASN A 85 9.55 -14.94 2.72
CA ASN A 85 10.21 -16.25 2.76
C ASN A 85 11.21 -16.45 1.59
N ASN A 86 12.07 -15.45 1.33
CA ASN A 86 13.07 -15.42 0.25
C ASN A 86 12.50 -15.49 -1.18
N LYS A 87 11.20 -15.31 -1.37
CA LYS A 87 10.56 -15.22 -2.69
C LYS A 87 10.09 -13.80 -2.93
N ILE A 88 10.27 -13.29 -4.14
CA ILE A 88 9.69 -12.01 -4.55
C ILE A 88 8.18 -12.21 -4.65
N VAL A 89 7.44 -11.40 -3.89
CA VAL A 89 5.98 -11.42 -3.83
C VAL A 89 5.36 -10.11 -4.28
N GLY A 90 6.17 -9.14 -4.65
CA GLY A 90 5.68 -7.85 -5.09
C GLY A 90 6.77 -6.83 -5.32
N ARG A 91 6.35 -5.59 -5.52
CA ARG A 91 7.23 -4.43 -5.66
C ARG A 91 6.62 -3.19 -5.01
N THR A 92 7.48 -2.27 -4.61
CA THR A 92 7.06 -0.95 -4.13
C THR A 92 6.59 -0.07 -5.29
N THR A 93 5.68 0.85 -4.99
CA THR A 93 5.19 1.84 -5.96
C THR A 93 5.60 3.26 -5.58
N SER A 94 5.76 3.51 -4.29
CA SER A 94 6.22 4.78 -3.74
C SER A 94 6.98 4.54 -2.45
N GLY A 95 7.93 5.41 -2.15
CA GLY A 95 8.71 5.36 -0.92
C GLY A 95 9.10 6.75 -0.43
N CYS A 96 9.16 6.93 0.88
CA CYS A 96 9.65 8.15 1.50
C CYS A 96 10.07 7.90 2.95
N PHE A 97 10.85 8.84 3.49
CA PHE A 97 11.10 8.91 4.93
C PHE A 97 10.15 9.94 5.56
N SER A 98 9.33 9.49 6.51
CA SER A 98 8.48 10.37 7.31
C SER A 98 9.26 10.94 8.49
N PHE A 99 9.49 12.25 8.47
CA PHE A 99 10.12 12.95 9.59
C PHE A 99 9.20 13.09 10.79
N ASN A 100 7.87 13.16 10.59
CA ASN A 100 6.89 13.26 11.67
C ASN A 100 6.85 11.98 12.52
N PHE A 101 7.02 10.82 11.87
CA PHE A 101 6.94 9.50 12.53
C PHE A 101 8.30 8.80 12.64
N ASN A 102 9.36 9.43 12.13
CA ASN A 102 10.73 8.90 12.12
C ASN A 102 10.82 7.48 11.55
N LYS A 103 10.19 7.26 10.37
CA LYS A 103 10.11 5.95 9.72
C LYS A 103 10.15 6.06 8.20
N ASN A 104 10.77 5.08 7.56
CA ASN A 104 10.55 4.84 6.13
C ASN A 104 9.16 4.24 5.92
N ILE A 105 8.41 4.81 4.98
CA ILE A 105 7.09 4.37 4.53
C ILE A 105 7.22 3.98 3.07
N SER A 106 6.62 2.88 2.68
CA SER A 106 6.50 2.46 1.29
C SER A 106 5.08 2.01 0.99
N TYR A 107 4.61 2.28 -0.21
CA TYR A 107 3.47 1.60 -0.79
C TYR A 107 3.96 0.51 -1.73
N GLY A 108 3.24 -0.59 -1.80
CA GLY A 108 3.60 -1.66 -2.72
C GLY A 108 2.50 -2.70 -2.86
N TYR A 109 2.46 -3.33 -4.03
CA TYR A 109 1.57 -4.45 -4.29
C TYR A 109 2.21 -5.75 -3.83
N ILE A 110 1.42 -6.56 -3.11
CA ILE A 110 1.80 -7.90 -2.69
C ILE A 110 0.91 -8.90 -3.41
N ASN A 111 1.54 -9.77 -4.20
CA ASN A 111 0.94 -10.88 -4.93
C ASN A 111 1.53 -12.19 -4.41
N SER A 112 1.00 -12.69 -3.31
CA SER A 112 1.52 -13.88 -2.62
C SER A 112 0.55 -15.04 -2.57
N GLY A 113 -0.65 -14.87 -3.12
CA GLY A 113 -1.74 -15.82 -2.94
C GLY A 113 -2.31 -15.88 -1.52
N MET A 114 -1.79 -15.06 -0.59
CA MET A 114 -2.28 -14.91 0.78
C MET A 114 -3.57 -14.08 0.82
N THR A 115 -4.36 -14.28 1.87
CA THR A 115 -5.49 -13.38 2.17
C THR A 115 -4.98 -12.07 2.75
N SER A 116 -5.82 -11.01 2.74
CA SER A 116 -5.44 -9.71 3.30
C SER A 116 -5.00 -9.83 4.77
N ASP A 117 -5.72 -10.61 5.57
CA ASP A 117 -5.38 -10.84 6.99
C ASP A 117 -4.04 -11.56 7.16
N GLN A 118 -3.72 -12.51 6.28
CA GLN A 118 -2.43 -13.19 6.29
C GLN A 118 -1.31 -12.22 5.93
N ILE A 119 -1.51 -11.37 4.91
CA ILE A 119 -0.55 -10.31 4.53
C ILE A 119 -0.33 -9.37 5.71
N ASP A 120 -1.41 -8.89 6.35
CA ASP A 120 -1.34 -7.90 7.43
C ASP A 120 -0.63 -8.42 8.72
N ASN A 121 -0.48 -9.73 8.84
CA ASN A 121 0.19 -10.38 9.98
C ASN A 121 1.52 -11.06 9.59
N SER A 122 1.98 -10.88 8.35
CA SER A 122 3.24 -11.43 7.85
C SER A 122 4.38 -10.42 7.90
N ASN A 123 5.59 -10.93 7.99
CA ASN A 123 6.80 -10.13 7.85
C ASN A 123 7.30 -10.19 6.42
N PHE A 124 7.74 -9.06 5.93
CA PHE A 124 8.31 -8.89 4.60
C PHE A 124 9.71 -8.32 4.69
N GLU A 125 10.40 -8.35 3.58
CA GLU A 125 11.68 -7.65 3.40
C GLU A 125 11.60 -6.84 2.11
N ILE A 126 12.13 -5.61 2.13
CA ILE A 126 12.29 -4.79 0.93
C ILE A 126 13.78 -4.72 0.63
N GLU A 127 14.16 -5.03 -0.60
CA GLU A 127 15.55 -4.96 -1.03
C GLU A 127 15.83 -3.60 -1.66
N VAL A 128 16.76 -2.86 -1.05
CA VAL A 128 17.28 -1.58 -1.54
C VAL A 128 18.79 -1.72 -1.67
N GLU A 129 19.35 -1.41 -2.85
CA GLU A 129 20.79 -1.49 -3.11
C GLU A 129 21.42 -2.84 -2.73
N LYS A 130 20.74 -3.94 -3.05
CA LYS A 130 21.13 -5.32 -2.73
C LYS A 130 21.20 -5.65 -1.22
N LYS A 131 20.60 -4.82 -0.37
CA LYS A 131 20.42 -5.07 1.06
C LYS A 131 18.94 -5.25 1.36
N LYS A 132 18.61 -6.25 2.16
CA LYS A 132 17.26 -6.52 2.60
C LYS A 132 16.99 -5.86 3.95
N TYR A 133 15.89 -5.13 4.02
CA TYR A 133 15.40 -4.46 5.21
C TYR A 133 14.06 -5.07 5.61
N ARG A 134 13.93 -5.41 6.87
CA ARG A 134 12.65 -5.90 7.40
C ARG A 134 11.58 -4.84 7.26
N ALA A 135 10.41 -5.28 6.80
CA ALA A 135 9.26 -4.43 6.61
C ALA A 135 8.01 -5.07 7.22
N THR A 136 7.19 -4.24 7.83
CA THR A 136 5.90 -4.63 8.41
C THR A 136 4.77 -3.88 7.76
N VAL A 137 3.63 -4.55 7.59
CA VAL A 137 2.43 -3.94 7.01
C VAL A 137 1.72 -3.09 8.04
N LEU A 138 1.37 -1.87 7.67
CA LEU A 138 0.52 -1.00 8.46
C LEU A 138 -0.94 -1.27 8.14
N LYS A 139 -1.72 -1.65 9.15
CA LYS A 139 -3.18 -1.83 9.02
C LYS A 139 -3.93 -0.51 8.82
N LYS A 140 -3.32 0.61 9.18
CA LYS A 140 -3.86 1.97 9.02
C LYS A 140 -2.73 2.95 8.71
N PRO A 141 -3.00 4.02 7.98
CA PRO A 141 -2.05 5.11 7.77
C PRO A 141 -1.53 5.68 9.10
N LEU A 142 -0.30 6.17 9.11
CA LEU A 142 0.33 6.71 10.32
C LEU A 142 -0.44 7.90 10.88
N ASN A 143 -0.98 8.75 10.01
CA ASN A 143 -1.76 9.95 10.38
C ASN A 143 -3.27 9.70 10.46
N SER A 144 -3.71 8.46 10.66
CA SER A 144 -5.13 8.09 10.65
C SER A 144 -5.99 8.78 11.72
N LYS A 145 -5.38 9.30 12.77
CA LYS A 145 -6.11 10.02 13.84
C LYS A 145 -6.50 11.45 13.45
N ASN A 146 -5.84 12.06 12.48
CA ASN A 146 -6.04 13.47 12.13
C ASN A 146 -6.96 13.69 10.92
N ILE A 147 -7.28 12.62 10.16
CA ILE A 147 -8.08 12.74 8.94
C ILE A 147 -9.59 12.84 9.24
N PHE A 148 -10.04 12.41 10.40
CA PHE A 148 -11.46 12.33 10.76
C PHE A 148 -11.86 13.19 11.99
N THR A 149 -11.05 14.16 12.37
CA THR A 149 -11.37 15.14 13.43
C THR A 149 -11.55 16.54 12.83
N LEU A 150 -12.38 16.64 11.80
CA LEU A 150 -12.98 17.92 11.35
C LEU A 150 -14.46 17.89 11.67
#